data_9103c9d9e315a3c71b228b57a9884b05
#
_entry.id   9103c9d9e315a3c71b228b57a9884b05
#
_cell.length_a   1.000
_cell.length_b   1.000
_cell.length_c   1.000
_cell.angle_alpha   90.00
_cell.angle_beta   90.00
_cell.angle_gamma   90.00
#
_symmetry.space_group_name_H-M   'P 1'
#
loop_
_entity.id
_entity.type
_entity.pdbx_description
1 polymer ?
#
loop_
_entity_poly.entity_id
_entity_poly.type
_entity_poly.pdbx_seq_one_letter_code
_entity_poly.pdbx_strand_id
1 'polypeptide(L)'
;QPIIGTQINFKIGDTTGLLPLFALNEAGYKNIIELSSFSYLKNDELSDPHVDFELLLNNSEGVAVFSGTVFGLFGKLFDKGKFTEIDDLYSKIKKTFGDRFYIEIQRHNDQNEIGFEKFNLKKSLDLEIPIIATNEVFYLDKDMHEAHDALICIGNKTYVNDKSRIRLTNQHYFKNNSEMSELFADVPEDL
;
A
#
# COMPACT_ATOMS: atom_id res chain seq x y z
N GLN A 1 -18.12 7.55 -11.31
CA GLN A 1 -16.87 7.79 -12.03
C GLN A 1 -15.88 6.70 -11.63
N PRO A 2 -15.32 5.92 -12.59
CA PRO A 2 -14.32 4.92 -12.27
C PRO A 2 -12.99 5.59 -11.88
N ILE A 3 -12.29 4.99 -10.91
CA ILE A 3 -10.93 5.34 -10.52
C ILE A 3 -10.05 4.16 -10.94
N ILE A 4 -9.09 4.41 -11.82
CA ILE A 4 -8.20 3.37 -12.34
C ILE A 4 -6.90 3.41 -11.54
N GLY A 5 -6.57 2.30 -10.91
CA GLY A 5 -5.35 2.14 -10.14
C GLY A 5 -4.80 0.72 -10.21
N THR A 6 -3.60 0.55 -9.72
CA THR A 6 -2.94 -0.74 -9.58
C THR A 6 -1.95 -0.70 -8.42
N GLN A 7 -1.51 -1.87 -7.99
CA GLN A 7 -0.37 -2.02 -7.08
C GLN A 7 0.79 -2.66 -7.85
N ILE A 8 1.95 -2.03 -7.81
CA ILE A 8 3.17 -2.51 -8.46
C ILE A 8 4.25 -2.70 -7.41
N ASN A 9 5.01 -3.78 -7.53
CA ASN A 9 6.21 -3.96 -6.71
C ASN A 9 7.33 -3.05 -7.20
N PHE A 10 7.84 -2.23 -6.30
CA PHE A 10 9.03 -1.42 -6.53
C PHE A 10 10.19 -1.95 -5.71
N LYS A 11 11.38 -1.90 -6.30
CA LYS A 11 12.62 -2.37 -5.69
C LYS A 11 13.53 -1.21 -5.32
N ILE A 12 14.03 -1.26 -4.09
CA ILE A 12 15.05 -0.34 -3.55
C ILE A 12 16.09 -1.19 -2.85
N GLY A 13 17.30 -1.22 -3.38
CA GLY A 13 18.36 -2.07 -2.83
C GLY A 13 17.94 -3.53 -2.75
N ASP A 14 17.85 -4.07 -1.52
CA ASP A 14 17.45 -5.43 -1.20
C ASP A 14 15.97 -5.59 -0.82
N THR A 15 15.19 -4.51 -0.90
CA THR A 15 13.78 -4.49 -0.48
C THR A 15 12.87 -4.28 -1.68
N THR A 16 11.91 -5.19 -1.83
CA THR A 16 10.86 -5.13 -2.84
C THR A 16 9.49 -5.11 -2.15
N GLY A 17 8.62 -4.21 -2.56
CA GLY A 17 7.28 -4.11 -1.98
C GLY A 17 6.33 -3.29 -2.83
N LEU A 18 5.04 -3.47 -2.57
CA LEU A 18 3.95 -2.85 -3.29
C LEU A 18 3.81 -1.36 -2.96
N LEU A 19 3.50 -0.56 -3.99
CA LEU A 19 2.96 0.80 -3.86
C LEU A 19 1.69 0.92 -4.70
N PRO A 20 0.61 1.49 -4.15
CA PRO A 20 -0.60 1.79 -4.91
C PRO A 20 -0.41 3.03 -5.80
N LEU A 21 -0.80 2.92 -7.06
CA LEU A 21 -0.75 3.97 -8.07
C LEU A 21 -2.15 4.20 -8.65
N PHE A 22 -2.50 5.45 -8.90
CA PHE A 22 -3.79 5.84 -9.46
C PHE A 22 -3.61 6.79 -10.63
N ALA A 23 -4.34 6.55 -11.72
CA ALA A 23 -4.36 7.42 -12.89
C ALA A 23 -5.32 8.59 -12.66
N LEU A 24 -4.81 9.81 -12.73
CA LEU A 24 -5.60 11.04 -12.63
C LEU A 24 -6.10 11.52 -14.02
N ASN A 25 -5.44 11.08 -15.08
CA ASN A 25 -5.74 11.43 -16.46
C ASN A 25 -5.18 10.37 -17.43
N GLU A 26 -5.34 10.59 -18.74
CA GLU A 26 -4.86 9.68 -19.77
C GLU A 26 -3.34 9.47 -19.77
N ALA A 27 -2.55 10.51 -19.46
CA ALA A 27 -1.09 10.38 -19.36
C ALA A 27 -0.71 9.45 -18.19
N GLY A 28 -1.35 9.64 -17.03
CA GLY A 28 -1.15 8.77 -15.86
C GLY A 28 -1.55 7.32 -16.14
N TYR A 29 -2.63 7.10 -16.87
CA TYR A 29 -3.04 5.76 -17.28
C TYR A 29 -1.98 5.08 -18.16
N LYS A 30 -1.42 5.79 -19.14
CA LYS A 30 -0.33 5.28 -19.99
C LYS A 30 0.93 4.96 -19.18
N ASN A 31 1.30 5.83 -18.25
CA ASN A 31 2.44 5.62 -17.35
C ASN A 31 2.26 4.37 -16.46
N ILE A 32 1.06 4.16 -15.92
CA ILE A 32 0.74 2.94 -15.13
C ILE A 32 0.84 1.68 -15.99
N ILE A 33 0.33 1.70 -17.24
CA ILE A 33 0.46 0.57 -18.16
C ILE A 33 1.93 0.27 -18.46
N GLU A 34 2.74 1.31 -18.69
CA GLU A 34 4.16 1.15 -18.98
C GLU A 34 4.92 0.55 -17.78
N LEU A 35 4.71 1.08 -16.57
CA LEU A 35 5.29 0.53 -15.33
C LEU A 35 4.87 -0.91 -15.09
N SER A 36 3.59 -1.23 -15.28
CA SER A 36 3.08 -2.59 -15.16
C SER A 36 3.73 -3.52 -16.20
N SER A 37 3.86 -3.08 -17.44
CA SER A 37 4.53 -3.86 -18.49
C SER A 37 6.00 -4.10 -18.17
N PHE A 38 6.72 -3.09 -17.70
CA PHE A 38 8.13 -3.22 -17.32
C PHE A 38 8.34 -4.19 -16.17
N SER A 39 7.41 -4.25 -15.21
CA SER A 39 7.51 -5.17 -14.08
C SER A 39 7.56 -6.66 -14.50
N TYR A 40 6.97 -7.00 -15.65
CA TYR A 40 6.99 -8.36 -16.19
C TYR A 40 8.05 -8.57 -17.28
N LEU A 41 8.31 -7.57 -18.13
CA LEU A 41 9.15 -7.74 -19.31
C LEU A 41 10.63 -7.48 -19.06
N LYS A 42 10.98 -6.80 -17.97
CA LYS A 42 12.35 -6.37 -17.66
C LYS A 42 13.04 -7.19 -16.56
N ASN A 43 12.37 -8.16 -15.99
CA ASN A 43 12.91 -9.02 -14.94
C ASN A 43 13.23 -10.42 -15.48
N ASP A 44 14.14 -11.13 -14.80
CA ASP A 44 14.41 -12.54 -15.04
C ASP A 44 13.16 -13.38 -14.70
N GLU A 45 12.92 -14.44 -15.46
CA GLU A 45 11.76 -15.34 -15.31
C GLU A 45 11.61 -15.94 -13.90
N LEU A 46 12.68 -15.96 -13.10
CA LEU A 46 12.72 -16.53 -11.74
C LEU A 46 12.47 -15.50 -10.65
N SER A 47 12.41 -14.20 -10.97
CA SER A 47 12.16 -13.14 -10.00
C SER A 47 10.69 -12.71 -10.00
N ASP A 48 10.18 -12.35 -8.80
CA ASP A 48 8.86 -11.74 -8.73
C ASP A 48 8.82 -10.46 -9.55
N PRO A 49 7.72 -10.20 -10.30
CA PRO A 49 7.58 -8.99 -11.11
C PRO A 49 7.79 -7.74 -10.25
N HIS A 50 8.72 -6.89 -10.66
CA HIS A 50 9.01 -5.62 -9.98
C HIS A 50 9.60 -4.58 -10.93
N VAL A 51 9.66 -3.34 -10.47
CA VAL A 51 10.24 -2.20 -11.19
C VAL A 51 11.23 -1.49 -10.26
N ASP A 52 12.32 -0.98 -10.81
CA ASP A 52 13.22 -0.11 -10.05
C ASP A 52 12.49 1.18 -9.64
N PHE A 53 12.69 1.60 -8.39
CA PHE A 53 12.00 2.77 -7.84
C PHE A 53 12.22 4.07 -8.64
N GLU A 54 13.39 4.25 -9.25
CA GLU A 54 13.67 5.42 -10.08
C GLU A 54 12.77 5.53 -11.32
N LEU A 55 12.26 4.39 -11.83
CA LEU A 55 11.28 4.38 -12.92
C LEU A 55 9.93 4.98 -12.51
N LEU A 56 9.53 4.84 -11.24
CA LEU A 56 8.34 5.52 -10.71
C LEU A 56 8.48 7.04 -10.82
N LEU A 57 9.63 7.57 -10.44
CA LEU A 57 9.88 9.02 -10.48
C LEU A 57 9.88 9.56 -11.92
N ASN A 58 10.40 8.77 -12.86
CA ASN A 58 10.46 9.13 -14.27
C ASN A 58 9.09 9.05 -14.98
N ASN A 59 8.16 8.23 -14.47
CA ASN A 59 6.80 8.04 -15.01
C ASN A 59 5.73 8.67 -14.11
N SER A 60 6.00 9.83 -13.54
CA SER A 60 5.16 10.47 -12.51
C SER A 60 4.01 11.32 -13.05
N GLU A 61 4.02 11.69 -14.34
CA GLU A 61 3.01 12.58 -14.94
C GLU A 61 1.62 11.92 -14.86
N GLY A 62 0.64 12.65 -14.32
CA GLY A 62 -0.75 12.21 -14.21
C GLY A 62 -0.99 11.01 -13.27
N VAL A 63 0.02 10.60 -12.48
CA VAL A 63 -0.07 9.51 -11.51
C VAL A 63 -0.14 10.09 -10.10
N ALA A 64 -1.07 9.59 -9.27
CA ALA A 64 -1.02 9.73 -7.82
C ALA A 64 -0.44 8.45 -7.21
N VAL A 65 0.33 8.59 -6.14
CA VAL A 65 0.99 7.48 -5.45
C VAL A 65 0.66 7.52 -3.96
N PHE A 66 0.37 6.35 -3.38
CA PHE A 66 0.21 6.20 -1.94
C PHE A 66 1.41 5.48 -1.35
N SER A 67 1.73 5.76 -0.09
CA SER A 67 2.87 5.12 0.59
C SER A 67 2.71 3.61 0.77
N GLY A 68 1.49 3.11 0.66
CA GLY A 68 1.19 1.70 0.85
C GLY A 68 1.06 1.30 2.32
N THR A 69 0.78 0.03 2.52
CA THR A 69 0.46 -0.57 3.81
C THR A 69 1.71 -0.99 4.58
N VAL A 70 1.52 -1.49 5.81
CA VAL A 70 2.59 -2.10 6.60
C VAL A 70 3.28 -3.28 5.90
N PHE A 71 2.60 -3.95 4.98
CA PHE A 71 3.17 -5.04 4.16
C PHE A 71 3.74 -4.56 2.81
N GLY A 72 3.55 -3.28 2.49
CA GLY A 72 4.08 -2.64 1.28
C GLY A 72 5.58 -2.32 1.36
N LEU A 73 6.07 -1.52 0.41
CA LEU A 73 7.48 -1.17 0.32
C LEU A 73 7.99 -0.45 1.59
N PHE A 74 7.28 0.58 2.01
CA PHE A 74 7.69 1.39 3.17
C PHE A 74 7.47 0.67 4.50
N GLY A 75 6.43 -0.17 4.62
CA GLY A 75 6.24 -1.03 5.78
C GLY A 75 7.40 -2.02 5.97
N LYS A 76 7.86 -2.64 4.89
CA LYS A 76 9.03 -3.54 4.92
C LYS A 76 10.33 -2.81 5.26
N LEU A 77 10.51 -1.57 4.82
CA LEU A 77 11.65 -0.73 5.21
C LEU A 77 11.56 -0.33 6.70
N PHE A 78 10.35 -0.04 7.18
CA PHE A 78 10.09 0.26 8.58
C PHE A 78 10.44 -0.92 9.49
N ASP A 79 10.02 -2.13 9.15
CA ASP A 79 10.35 -3.36 9.88
C ASP A 79 11.85 -3.65 9.92
N LYS A 80 12.58 -3.26 8.87
CA LYS A 80 14.05 -3.34 8.82
C LYS A 80 14.75 -2.19 9.60
N GLY A 81 14.00 -1.26 10.20
CA GLY A 81 14.56 -0.11 10.92
C GLY A 81 15.21 0.96 10.03
N LYS A 82 14.91 0.96 8.73
CA LYS A 82 15.51 1.86 7.73
C LYS A 82 14.81 3.24 7.69
N PHE A 83 14.63 3.87 8.83
CA PHE A 83 13.84 5.11 8.96
C PHE A 83 14.39 6.28 8.14
N THR A 84 15.72 6.48 8.13
CA THR A 84 16.35 7.54 7.34
C THR A 84 16.15 7.33 5.84
N GLU A 85 16.21 6.06 5.38
CA GLU A 85 15.96 5.72 3.98
C GLU A 85 14.50 6.04 3.59
N ILE A 86 13.54 5.79 4.49
CA ILE A 86 12.12 6.18 4.28
C ILE A 86 11.99 7.71 4.18
N ASP A 87 12.65 8.47 5.04
CA ASP A 87 12.60 9.93 5.01
C ASP A 87 13.12 10.51 3.70
N ASP A 88 14.24 9.99 3.22
CA ASP A 88 14.83 10.38 1.94
C ASP A 88 13.90 10.05 0.76
N LEU A 89 13.27 8.87 0.79
CA LEU A 89 12.34 8.42 -0.25
C LEU A 89 11.04 9.21 -0.24
N TYR A 90 10.46 9.47 0.93
CA TYR A 90 9.26 10.32 1.05
C TYR A 90 9.55 11.73 0.52
N SER A 91 10.71 12.29 0.83
CA SER A 91 11.13 13.60 0.34
C SER A 91 11.30 13.61 -1.19
N LYS A 92 11.87 12.56 -1.78
CA LYS A 92 11.99 12.40 -3.24
C LYS A 92 10.62 12.28 -3.91
N ILE A 93 9.70 11.47 -3.35
CA ILE A 93 8.35 11.32 -3.89
C ILE A 93 7.61 12.65 -3.77
N LYS A 94 7.63 13.31 -2.61
CA LYS A 94 6.99 14.61 -2.40
C LYS A 94 7.50 15.65 -3.40
N LYS A 95 8.80 15.70 -3.65
CA LYS A 95 9.39 16.61 -4.62
C LYS A 95 8.91 16.33 -6.05
N THR A 96 8.68 15.07 -6.42
CA THR A 96 8.31 14.67 -7.78
C THR A 96 6.80 14.72 -8.02
N PHE A 97 6.01 14.27 -7.03
CA PHE A 97 4.56 14.14 -7.16
C PHE A 97 3.79 15.34 -6.57
N GLY A 98 4.39 16.12 -5.68
CA GLY A 98 3.76 17.26 -5.03
C GLY A 98 2.55 16.83 -4.19
N ASP A 99 1.38 17.40 -4.52
CA ASP A 99 0.07 17.12 -3.91
C ASP A 99 -0.57 15.80 -4.36
N ARG A 100 0.09 15.04 -5.22
CA ARG A 100 -0.33 13.72 -5.69
C ARG A 100 0.34 12.56 -4.94
N PHE A 101 1.09 12.85 -3.88
CA PHE A 101 1.62 11.87 -2.95
C PHE A 101 0.85 11.91 -1.65
N TYR A 102 0.37 10.74 -1.18
CA TYR A 102 -0.37 10.58 0.06
C TYR A 102 0.28 9.53 0.94
N ILE A 103 0.36 9.81 2.23
CA ILE A 103 0.67 8.80 3.24
C ILE A 103 -0.58 7.99 3.53
N GLU A 104 -0.53 6.70 3.26
CA GLU A 104 -1.65 5.79 3.45
C GLU A 104 -1.66 5.23 4.87
N ILE A 105 -2.84 5.25 5.49
CA ILE A 105 -3.09 4.58 6.77
C ILE A 105 -4.24 3.59 6.63
N GLN A 106 -4.08 2.44 7.29
CA GLN A 106 -5.08 1.38 7.32
C GLN A 106 -5.24 0.84 8.74
N ARG A 107 -6.45 0.39 9.07
CA ARG A 107 -6.78 -0.14 10.40
C ARG A 107 -7.60 -1.42 10.26
N HIS A 108 -6.92 -2.56 10.33
CA HIS A 108 -7.53 -3.88 10.31
C HIS A 108 -7.40 -4.60 11.65
N ASN A 109 -7.05 -3.90 12.73
CA ASN A 109 -6.70 -4.47 14.04
C ASN A 109 -5.50 -5.42 13.99
N ASP A 110 -4.58 -5.22 13.06
CA ASP A 110 -3.29 -5.89 13.02
C ASP A 110 -2.30 -5.13 13.94
N GLN A 111 -1.59 -5.87 14.80
CA GLN A 111 -0.61 -5.27 15.72
C GLN A 111 0.55 -4.58 14.99
N ASN A 112 0.88 -5.04 13.77
CA ASN A 112 1.94 -4.46 12.96
C ASN A 112 1.58 -3.06 12.43
N GLU A 113 0.29 -2.75 12.28
CA GLU A 113 -0.17 -1.43 11.80
C GLU A 113 0.12 -0.32 12.80
N ILE A 114 0.04 -0.58 14.10
CA ILE A 114 0.09 0.46 15.16
C ILE A 114 1.38 1.27 15.11
N GLY A 115 2.52 0.60 15.03
CA GLY A 115 3.84 1.26 14.99
C GLY A 115 4.06 2.03 13.69
N PHE A 116 3.65 1.45 12.56
CA PHE A 116 3.81 2.05 11.25
C PHE A 116 2.86 3.24 11.05
N GLU A 117 1.60 3.16 11.50
CA GLU A 117 0.66 4.29 11.49
C GLU A 117 1.21 5.47 12.30
N LYS A 118 1.68 5.23 13.54
CA LYS A 118 2.26 6.28 14.37
C LYS A 118 3.47 6.96 13.72
N PHE A 119 4.31 6.18 13.05
CA PHE A 119 5.43 6.71 12.28
C PHE A 119 4.92 7.58 11.11
N ASN A 120 3.96 7.09 10.36
CA ASN A 120 3.39 7.77 9.20
C ASN A 120 2.65 9.07 9.57
N LEU A 121 1.87 9.09 10.66
CA LEU A 121 1.23 10.31 11.17
C LEU A 121 2.27 11.39 11.50
N LYS A 122 3.37 11.00 12.15
CA LYS A 122 4.47 11.94 12.39
C LYS A 122 5.11 12.44 11.10
N LYS A 123 5.34 11.55 10.11
CA LYS A 123 5.96 11.94 8.83
C LYS A 123 5.06 12.82 7.98
N SER A 124 3.75 12.62 8.05
CA SER A 124 2.77 13.52 7.42
C SER A 124 2.95 14.95 7.92
N LEU A 125 3.02 15.14 9.23
CA LEU A 125 3.26 16.47 9.84
C LEU A 125 4.64 17.04 9.50
N ASP A 126 5.71 16.24 9.66
CA ASP A 126 7.09 16.70 9.46
C ASP A 126 7.38 17.11 8.01
N LEU A 127 6.74 16.45 7.05
CA LEU A 127 6.98 16.63 5.60
C LEU A 127 5.81 17.30 4.88
N GLU A 128 4.75 17.67 5.57
CA GLU A 128 3.52 18.26 4.99
C GLU A 128 2.94 17.39 3.86
N ILE A 129 2.87 16.06 4.07
CA ILE A 129 2.30 15.10 3.12
C ILE A 129 0.88 14.74 3.59
N PRO A 130 -0.16 14.93 2.77
CA PRO A 130 -1.53 14.61 3.17
C PRO A 130 -1.71 13.12 3.43
N ILE A 131 -2.62 12.80 4.36
CA ILE A 131 -2.98 11.43 4.70
C ILE A 131 -4.19 10.99 3.88
N ILE A 132 -4.21 9.69 3.56
CA ILE A 132 -5.39 9.03 3.03
C ILE A 132 -5.69 7.76 3.83
N ALA A 133 -6.92 7.65 4.32
CA ALA A 133 -7.41 6.44 4.96
C ALA A 133 -7.97 5.49 3.91
N THR A 134 -7.46 4.26 3.88
CA THR A 134 -7.93 3.22 2.96
C THR A 134 -8.31 1.93 3.69
N ASN A 135 -8.98 1.04 2.99
CA ASN A 135 -9.35 -0.27 3.50
C ASN A 135 -9.02 -1.34 2.46
N GLU A 136 -8.19 -2.29 2.83
CA GLU A 136 -7.92 -3.45 1.98
C GLU A 136 -9.07 -4.45 2.10
N VAL A 137 -9.84 -4.62 1.01
CA VAL A 137 -11.07 -5.40 1.00
C VAL A 137 -10.86 -6.74 0.33
N PHE A 138 -11.15 -7.83 1.02
CA PHE A 138 -11.10 -9.18 0.48
C PHE A 138 -12.47 -9.84 0.38
N TYR A 139 -13.47 -9.35 1.12
CA TYR A 139 -14.84 -9.90 1.14
C TYR A 139 -15.88 -8.82 1.48
N LEU A 140 -17.14 -9.08 1.15
CA LEU A 140 -18.20 -8.08 1.26
C LEU A 140 -18.63 -7.84 2.71
N ASP A 141 -18.92 -8.90 3.45
CA ASP A 141 -19.48 -8.82 4.78
C ASP A 141 -18.55 -9.46 5.81
N LYS A 142 -18.59 -8.96 7.03
CA LYS A 142 -17.70 -9.37 8.13
C LYS A 142 -17.79 -10.85 8.49
N ASP A 143 -18.95 -11.47 8.31
CA ASP A 143 -19.19 -12.90 8.55
C ASP A 143 -18.58 -13.82 7.49
N MET A 144 -18.15 -13.27 6.33
CA MET A 144 -17.43 -14.02 5.31
C MET A 144 -15.96 -14.30 5.66
N HIS A 145 -15.46 -13.79 6.77
CA HIS A 145 -14.07 -13.93 7.20
C HIS A 145 -13.62 -15.41 7.28
N GLU A 146 -14.41 -16.29 7.88
CA GLU A 146 -14.03 -17.70 8.01
C GLU A 146 -13.97 -18.44 6.67
N ALA A 147 -14.88 -18.09 5.75
CA ALA A 147 -14.86 -18.65 4.40
C ALA A 147 -13.63 -18.20 3.62
N HIS A 148 -13.26 -16.91 3.75
CA HIS A 148 -12.05 -16.36 3.16
C HIS A 148 -10.78 -16.98 3.78
N ASP A 149 -10.75 -17.18 5.09
CA ASP A 149 -9.65 -17.83 5.80
C ASP A 149 -9.43 -19.28 5.29
N ALA A 150 -10.52 -20.03 5.06
CA ALA A 150 -10.43 -21.35 4.44
C ALA A 150 -9.87 -21.29 3.00
N LEU A 151 -10.25 -20.27 2.23
CA LEU A 151 -9.73 -20.06 0.86
C LEU A 151 -8.22 -19.78 0.87
N ILE A 152 -7.72 -18.97 1.82
CA ILE A 152 -6.28 -18.74 2.03
C ILE A 152 -5.57 -20.06 2.33
N CYS A 153 -6.16 -20.90 3.19
CA CYS A 153 -5.58 -22.22 3.50
C CYS A 153 -5.44 -23.11 2.25
N ILE A 154 -6.45 -23.13 1.39
CA ILE A 154 -6.41 -23.87 0.12
C ILE A 154 -5.29 -23.34 -0.79
N GLY A 155 -5.21 -22.02 -0.95
CA GLY A 155 -4.17 -21.38 -1.77
C GLY A 155 -2.75 -21.66 -1.29
N ASN A 156 -2.55 -21.63 0.03
CA ASN A 156 -1.24 -21.86 0.66
C ASN A 156 -0.94 -23.35 0.96
N LYS A 157 -1.84 -24.27 0.59
CA LYS A 157 -1.73 -25.71 0.88
C LYS A 157 -1.50 -26.00 2.37
N THR A 158 -2.22 -25.26 3.24
CA THR A 158 -2.18 -25.39 4.71
C THR A 158 -3.53 -25.84 5.23
N TYR A 159 -3.61 -26.17 6.51
CA TYR A 159 -4.85 -26.56 7.19
C TYR A 159 -5.34 -25.45 8.12
N VAL A 160 -6.65 -25.32 8.29
CA VAL A 160 -7.29 -24.33 9.18
C VAL A 160 -6.77 -24.43 10.62
N ASN A 161 -6.41 -25.63 11.07
CA ASN A 161 -5.87 -25.89 12.42
C ASN A 161 -4.37 -25.59 12.57
N ASP A 162 -3.67 -25.27 11.49
CA ASP A 162 -2.26 -24.88 11.55
C ASP A 162 -2.12 -23.48 12.17
N LYS A 163 -1.41 -23.41 13.29
CA LYS A 163 -1.22 -22.14 14.04
C LYS A 163 -0.13 -21.24 13.44
N SER A 164 0.73 -21.79 12.57
CA SER A 164 1.83 -21.04 11.93
C SER A 164 1.42 -20.36 10.62
N ARG A 165 0.19 -20.60 10.16
CA ARG A 165 -0.32 -20.05 8.91
C ARG A 165 -0.62 -18.54 8.97
N ILE A 166 -0.61 -17.89 7.83
CA ILE A 166 -1.10 -16.52 7.70
C ILE A 166 -2.61 -16.52 7.97
N ARG A 167 -3.04 -15.65 8.87
CA ARG A 167 -4.45 -15.42 9.15
C ARG A 167 -4.70 -13.91 9.23
N LEU A 168 -5.56 -13.42 8.36
CA LEU A 168 -6.01 -12.04 8.38
C LEU A 168 -7.04 -11.82 9.51
N THR A 169 -7.22 -10.58 9.90
CA THR A 169 -8.28 -10.20 10.82
C THR A 169 -9.64 -10.19 10.12
N ASN A 170 -10.72 -10.10 10.88
CA ASN A 170 -12.07 -9.99 10.33
C ASN A 170 -12.43 -8.54 9.89
N GLN A 171 -11.43 -7.67 9.75
CA GLN A 171 -11.62 -6.27 9.38
C GLN A 171 -11.43 -5.98 7.88
N HIS A 172 -11.13 -6.98 7.08
CA HIS A 172 -10.95 -6.84 5.61
C HIS A 172 -12.26 -6.96 4.82
N TYR A 173 -13.39 -6.59 5.42
CA TYR A 173 -14.67 -6.51 4.73
C TYR A 173 -14.89 -5.13 4.09
N PHE A 174 -15.86 -5.05 3.18
CA PHE A 174 -16.22 -3.80 2.51
C PHE A 174 -16.95 -2.85 3.46
N LYS A 175 -16.22 -1.93 4.09
CA LYS A 175 -16.77 -0.93 5.00
C LYS A 175 -17.50 0.17 4.24
N ASN A 176 -18.63 0.60 4.77
CA ASN A 176 -19.34 1.79 4.26
C ASN A 176 -18.71 3.09 4.79
N ASN A 177 -19.18 4.25 4.28
CA ASN A 177 -18.63 5.56 4.64
C ASN A 177 -18.72 5.84 6.15
N SER A 178 -19.81 5.47 6.82
CA SER A 178 -19.97 5.70 8.26
C SER A 178 -18.98 4.88 9.07
N GLU A 179 -18.77 3.61 8.69
CA GLU A 179 -17.79 2.73 9.33
C GLU A 179 -16.35 3.22 9.14
N MET A 180 -16.02 3.72 7.94
CA MET A 180 -14.71 4.33 7.69
C MET A 180 -14.53 5.62 8.49
N SER A 181 -15.51 6.52 8.52
CA SER A 181 -15.44 7.76 9.30
C SER A 181 -15.31 7.51 10.80
N GLU A 182 -16.01 6.52 11.34
CA GLU A 182 -15.91 6.14 12.76
C GLU A 182 -14.52 5.55 13.07
N LEU A 183 -13.99 4.70 12.17
CA LEU A 183 -12.70 4.04 12.34
C LEU A 183 -11.53 5.03 12.42
N PHE A 184 -11.60 6.16 11.73
CA PHE A 184 -10.56 7.18 11.67
C PHE A 184 -10.96 8.52 12.32
N ALA A 185 -12.02 8.53 13.17
CA ALA A 185 -12.53 9.74 13.80
C ALA A 185 -11.53 10.46 14.74
N ASP A 186 -10.48 9.77 15.14
CA ASP A 186 -9.39 10.31 15.97
C ASP A 186 -8.24 10.93 15.17
N VAL A 187 -8.25 10.79 13.85
CA VAL A 187 -7.26 11.43 12.97
C VAL A 187 -7.73 12.87 12.70
N PRO A 188 -6.88 13.88 12.92
CA PRO A 188 -7.22 15.26 12.65
C PRO A 188 -7.62 15.49 11.18
N GLU A 189 -8.67 16.31 10.94
CA GLU A 189 -9.17 16.59 9.58
C GLU A 189 -8.21 17.41 8.72
N ASP A 190 -7.20 18.04 9.31
CA ASP A 190 -6.17 18.86 8.67
C ASP A 190 -4.90 18.07 8.29
N LEU A 191 -4.88 16.77 8.50
CA LEU A 191 -3.84 15.84 8.06
C LEU A 191 -4.26 15.08 6.82
#